data_83bfab47e4fa383a2f54d787e44d8697
#
_entry.id   83bfab47e4fa383a2f54d787e44d8697
#
_cell.length_a   1.000
_cell.length_b   1.000
_cell.length_c   1.000
_cell.angle_alpha   90.00
_cell.angle_beta   90.00
_cell.angle_gamma   90.00
#
_symmetry.space_group_name_H-M   'P 1'
#
loop_
_entity.id
_entity.type
_entity.pdbx_description
1 polymer ?
#
loop_
_entity_poly.entity_id
_entity_poly.type
_entity_poly.pdbx_seq_one_letter_code
_entity_poly.pdbx_strand_id
1 'polypeptide(L)'
;MDDIVIVAALRTAVGKFGGTIAKVSAVDLGAHVIKGLMAKTGINPEQVSEVILGQVLTAGCGQNPARQAVIKSGLPNMVPAFVVGKVCGSGLKATHLAAQALMCGDANIIIAGGQENMSSSPHVLNGSRDGFRMGDAKLVDTMIVDGLWDVYNQYHMGATAENVAKKYSISRQEQDEFAAASQNKAEAAQKAGRFKDEILPLEIPSKKGAIVFDSDEFIKHGTTVESLASLRPAFSKDGTVTAGNASGINDGAAAVVMMTAKMAKDLGLTPLAKIKAYASAGLDPAIMGMGPVPATQRCLQKAGWTHADLDLMEINEAFAAQAIAVNKEMGWDTSKINVNGGAIAIGHPIGASGCRILVSLIHEMVRRDAKRGLASLCIGGGMGVALAIER
;
A
#
# COMPACT_ATOMS: atom_id res chain seq x y z
N MET A 1 -23.50 -11.15 14.17
CA MET A 1 -22.12 -10.68 14.42
C MET A 1 -22.15 -9.16 14.39
N ASP A 2 -21.43 -8.51 15.30
CA ASP A 2 -21.30 -7.07 15.28
C ASP A 2 -20.56 -6.60 14.03
N ASP A 3 -20.95 -5.44 13.52
CA ASP A 3 -20.23 -4.81 12.41
C ASP A 3 -18.81 -4.42 12.84
N ILE A 4 -17.83 -4.64 11.99
CA ILE A 4 -16.45 -4.21 12.21
C ILE A 4 -16.25 -2.84 11.57
N VAL A 5 -15.78 -1.88 12.37
CA VAL A 5 -15.63 -0.49 11.96
C VAL A 5 -14.18 -0.02 12.06
N ILE A 6 -13.85 0.96 11.24
CA ILE A 6 -12.60 1.72 11.28
C ILE A 6 -12.92 3.08 11.90
N VAL A 7 -12.26 3.42 13.00
CA VAL A 7 -12.51 4.68 13.74
C VAL A 7 -11.40 5.72 13.52
N ALA A 8 -10.23 5.30 13.06
CA ALA A 8 -9.14 6.20 12.70
C ALA A 8 -8.30 5.59 11.57
N ALA A 9 -7.76 6.45 10.71
CA ALA A 9 -6.94 6.09 9.57
C ALA A 9 -5.88 7.18 9.36
N LEU A 10 -4.59 6.80 9.36
CA LEU A 10 -3.47 7.72 9.16
C LEU A 10 -2.36 7.05 8.34
N ARG A 11 -1.53 7.89 7.71
CA ARG A 11 -0.32 7.47 7.01
C ARG A 11 0.80 8.50 7.19
N THR A 12 2.03 8.12 6.93
CA THR A 12 3.08 9.07 6.63
C THR A 12 2.87 9.65 5.23
N ALA A 13 3.49 10.77 4.91
CA ALA A 13 3.79 11.07 3.52
C ALA A 13 4.67 9.94 2.93
N VAL A 14 4.62 9.75 1.62
CA VAL A 14 5.41 8.73 0.91
C VAL A 14 6.72 9.34 0.43
N GLY A 15 7.84 8.75 0.86
CA GLY A 15 9.19 9.11 0.42
C GLY A 15 9.55 8.45 -0.89
N LYS A 16 10.38 9.13 -1.71
CA LYS A 16 10.99 8.52 -2.89
C LYS A 16 12.26 7.76 -2.51
N PHE A 17 12.71 6.88 -3.40
CA PHE A 17 13.96 6.13 -3.24
C PHE A 17 15.15 7.06 -3.00
N GLY A 18 15.87 6.81 -1.92
CA GLY A 18 17.00 7.66 -1.49
C GLY A 18 16.61 9.08 -1.08
N GLY A 19 15.30 9.35 -0.85
CA GLY A 19 14.75 10.65 -0.50
C GLY A 19 14.84 11.01 0.98
N THR A 20 13.96 11.92 1.40
CA THR A 20 14.02 12.58 2.71
C THR A 20 13.93 11.59 3.87
N ILE A 21 13.10 10.54 3.75
CA ILE A 21 12.92 9.51 4.81
C ILE A 21 13.69 8.21 4.57
N ALA A 22 14.60 8.17 3.59
CA ALA A 22 15.33 6.96 3.22
C ALA A 22 16.10 6.30 4.38
N LYS A 23 16.50 7.08 5.39
CA LYS A 23 17.22 6.60 6.58
C LYS A 23 16.33 6.40 7.81
N VAL A 24 15.03 6.65 7.70
CA VAL A 24 14.06 6.39 8.75
C VAL A 24 13.61 4.94 8.62
N SER A 25 13.85 4.10 9.61
CA SER A 25 13.52 2.67 9.50
C SER A 25 12.01 2.45 9.28
N ALA A 26 11.63 1.36 8.62
CA ALA A 26 10.23 0.97 8.50
C ALA A 26 9.54 0.89 9.87
N VAL A 27 10.27 0.40 10.88
CA VAL A 27 9.81 0.32 12.28
C VAL A 27 9.49 1.71 12.85
N ASP A 28 10.34 2.71 12.61
CA ASP A 28 10.13 4.07 13.11
C ASP A 28 8.94 4.74 12.39
N LEU A 29 8.78 4.49 11.10
CA LEU A 29 7.61 4.96 10.32
C LEU A 29 6.31 4.34 10.86
N GLY A 30 6.29 3.02 11.10
CA GLY A 30 5.15 2.32 11.70
C GLY A 30 4.83 2.80 13.09
N ALA A 31 5.84 2.95 13.96
CA ALA A 31 5.69 3.47 15.32
C ALA A 31 5.11 4.90 15.33
N HIS A 32 5.54 5.74 14.40
CA HIS A 32 5.03 7.11 14.26
C HIS A 32 3.53 7.10 13.94
N VAL A 33 3.09 6.29 12.98
CA VAL A 33 1.67 6.19 12.62
C VAL A 33 0.84 5.61 13.77
N ILE A 34 1.32 4.57 14.45
CA ILE A 34 0.64 4.00 15.64
C ILE A 34 0.47 5.08 16.72
N LYS A 35 1.52 5.82 17.04
CA LYS A 35 1.48 6.91 18.03
C LYS A 35 0.45 7.97 17.64
N GLY A 36 0.41 8.36 16.36
CA GLY A 36 -0.57 9.32 15.84
C GLY A 36 -2.01 8.82 15.95
N LEU A 37 -2.26 7.55 15.65
CA LEU A 37 -3.58 6.92 15.79
C LEU A 37 -4.05 6.89 17.25
N MET A 38 -3.17 6.57 18.18
CA MET A 38 -3.48 6.59 19.60
C MET A 38 -3.80 8.00 20.10
N ALA A 39 -3.01 8.99 19.70
CA ALA A 39 -3.28 10.41 20.01
C ALA A 39 -4.61 10.91 19.41
N LYS A 40 -4.92 10.49 18.18
CA LYS A 40 -6.16 10.89 17.49
C LYS A 40 -7.41 10.29 18.10
N THR A 41 -7.33 9.05 18.58
CA THR A 41 -8.49 8.34 19.15
C THR A 41 -8.68 8.54 20.64
N GLY A 42 -7.62 8.84 21.38
CA GLY A 42 -7.66 8.91 22.84
C GLY A 42 -7.95 7.57 23.54
N ILE A 43 -7.87 6.45 22.82
CA ILE A 43 -8.06 5.11 23.36
C ILE A 43 -6.98 4.84 24.43
N ASN A 44 -7.38 4.26 25.58
CA ASN A 44 -6.41 3.79 26.55
C ASN A 44 -5.50 2.72 25.91
N PRO A 45 -4.17 2.92 25.89
CA PRO A 45 -3.24 1.97 25.26
C PRO A 45 -3.36 0.53 25.76
N GLU A 46 -3.80 0.30 26.99
CA GLU A 46 -4.02 -1.04 27.55
C GLU A 46 -5.22 -1.78 26.92
N GLN A 47 -6.10 -1.08 26.22
CA GLN A 47 -7.25 -1.66 25.53
C GLN A 47 -6.91 -2.20 24.14
N VAL A 48 -5.74 -1.89 23.59
CA VAL A 48 -5.27 -2.42 22.31
C VAL A 48 -4.95 -3.90 22.47
N SER A 49 -5.71 -4.74 21.77
CA SER A 49 -5.55 -6.20 21.86
C SER A 49 -4.35 -6.71 21.07
N GLU A 50 -4.10 -6.13 19.89
CA GLU A 50 -3.04 -6.58 18.98
C GLU A 50 -2.69 -5.53 17.92
N VAL A 51 -1.47 -5.61 17.38
CA VAL A 51 -1.03 -4.82 16.22
C VAL A 51 -0.59 -5.76 15.09
N ILE A 52 -1.15 -5.58 13.90
CA ILE A 52 -0.85 -6.39 12.72
C ILE A 52 -0.33 -5.49 11.61
N LEU A 53 0.97 -5.60 11.25
CA LEU A 53 1.57 -4.77 10.21
C LEU A 53 2.10 -5.60 9.05
N GLY A 54 1.79 -5.17 7.84
CA GLY A 54 2.44 -5.67 6.63
C GLY A 54 3.86 -5.11 6.50
N GLN A 55 4.83 -5.97 6.18
CA GLN A 55 6.17 -5.57 5.75
C GLN A 55 6.75 -6.67 4.89
N VAL A 56 7.38 -6.32 3.78
CA VAL A 56 7.96 -7.27 2.83
C VAL A 56 9.45 -7.41 3.05
N LEU A 57 10.16 -6.29 3.11
CA LEU A 57 11.61 -6.23 3.20
C LEU A 57 12.05 -6.23 4.67
N THR A 58 12.20 -7.42 5.23
CA THR A 58 12.50 -7.60 6.65
C THR A 58 13.96 -8.01 6.93
N ALA A 59 14.77 -8.22 5.89
CA ALA A 59 16.17 -8.58 6.04
C ALA A 59 16.92 -7.50 6.84
N GLY A 60 17.61 -7.92 7.91
CA GLY A 60 18.37 -7.00 8.77
C GLY A 60 17.55 -6.07 9.67
N CYS A 61 16.21 -6.14 9.65
CA CYS A 61 15.35 -5.29 10.48
C CYS A 61 15.25 -5.73 11.96
N GLY A 62 15.87 -6.85 12.32
CA GLY A 62 15.74 -7.44 13.67
C GLY A 62 14.48 -8.30 13.81
N GLN A 63 14.26 -8.79 15.04
CA GLN A 63 13.10 -9.65 15.32
C GLN A 63 11.79 -8.86 15.22
N ASN A 64 10.82 -9.41 14.51
CA ASN A 64 9.44 -8.95 14.47
C ASN A 64 9.30 -7.42 14.40
N PRO A 65 9.50 -6.81 13.23
CA PRO A 65 9.44 -5.35 13.07
C PRO A 65 8.13 -4.71 13.53
N ALA A 66 7.00 -5.43 13.45
CA ALA A 66 5.73 -4.95 13.99
C ALA A 66 5.79 -4.82 15.53
N ARG A 67 6.40 -5.80 16.20
CA ARG A 67 6.58 -5.72 17.66
C ARG A 67 7.50 -4.57 18.05
N GLN A 68 8.57 -4.34 17.31
CA GLN A 68 9.44 -3.19 17.53
C GLN A 68 8.67 -1.86 17.39
N ALA A 69 7.78 -1.74 16.38
CA ALA A 69 6.94 -0.56 16.18
C ALA A 69 5.98 -0.34 17.37
N VAL A 70 5.38 -1.42 17.91
CA VAL A 70 4.57 -1.36 19.14
C VAL A 70 5.33 -0.73 20.30
N ILE A 71 6.51 -1.26 20.60
CA ILE A 71 7.32 -0.77 21.73
C ILE A 71 7.76 0.68 21.52
N LYS A 72 8.22 1.01 20.30
CA LYS A 72 8.66 2.38 19.97
C LYS A 72 7.51 3.38 19.95
N SER A 73 6.28 2.95 19.69
CA SER A 73 5.10 3.83 19.74
C SER A 73 4.66 4.19 21.15
N GLY A 74 5.16 3.49 22.17
CA GLY A 74 4.78 3.67 23.57
C GLY A 74 3.56 2.85 23.98
N LEU A 75 3.09 1.91 23.15
CA LEU A 75 2.08 0.94 23.58
C LEU A 75 2.66 0.00 24.66
N PRO A 76 1.80 -0.50 25.57
CA PRO A 76 2.24 -1.40 26.64
C PRO A 76 2.89 -2.70 26.14
N ASN A 77 3.80 -3.24 26.92
CA ASN A 77 4.49 -4.49 26.61
C ASN A 77 3.56 -5.71 26.47
N MET A 78 2.35 -5.64 27.02
CA MET A 78 1.35 -6.70 26.90
C MET A 78 0.68 -6.75 25.53
N VAL A 79 0.77 -5.72 24.71
CA VAL A 79 0.16 -5.69 23.36
C VAL A 79 0.97 -6.54 22.39
N PRO A 80 0.51 -7.73 21.97
CA PRO A 80 1.20 -8.56 20.99
C PRO A 80 1.21 -7.92 19.62
N ALA A 81 2.12 -8.39 18.74
CA ALA A 81 2.15 -7.95 17.37
C ALA A 81 2.81 -8.98 16.46
N PHE A 82 2.47 -8.97 15.18
CA PHE A 82 3.15 -9.77 14.15
C PHE A 82 3.18 -9.08 12.80
N VAL A 83 4.10 -9.57 11.95
CA VAL A 83 4.27 -9.09 10.57
C VAL A 83 3.54 -9.99 9.60
N VAL A 84 2.85 -9.37 8.62
CA VAL A 84 2.23 -10.08 7.49
C VAL A 84 3.08 -9.90 6.24
N GLY A 85 3.53 -11.02 5.66
CA GLY A 85 4.22 -11.08 4.38
C GLY A 85 3.26 -11.56 3.27
N LYS A 86 2.76 -10.64 2.44
CA LYS A 86 1.95 -10.92 1.24
C LYS A 86 2.31 -9.95 0.12
N VAL A 87 3.59 -9.66 -0.05
CA VAL A 87 4.12 -8.71 -1.03
C VAL A 87 3.28 -7.40 -1.02
N CYS A 88 2.90 -6.85 -2.16
CA CYS A 88 2.12 -5.59 -2.27
C CYS A 88 0.80 -5.59 -1.49
N GLY A 89 0.21 -6.75 -1.25
CA GLY A 89 -1.04 -6.91 -0.52
C GLY A 89 -0.91 -6.97 1.01
N SER A 90 0.30 -6.90 1.57
CA SER A 90 0.55 -7.12 3.02
C SER A 90 -0.28 -6.21 3.91
N GLY A 91 -0.26 -4.89 3.65
CA GLY A 91 -0.99 -3.91 4.47
C GLY A 91 -2.51 -4.08 4.42
N LEU A 92 -3.09 -4.43 3.24
CA LEU A 92 -4.53 -4.70 3.16
C LEU A 92 -4.88 -6.08 3.76
N LYS A 93 -3.98 -7.06 3.65
CA LYS A 93 -4.17 -8.36 4.30
C LYS A 93 -4.13 -8.24 5.83
N ALA A 94 -3.32 -7.34 6.37
CA ALA A 94 -3.33 -7.04 7.81
C ALA A 94 -4.72 -6.59 8.28
N THR A 95 -5.41 -5.73 7.52
CA THR A 95 -6.79 -5.31 7.84
C THR A 95 -7.81 -6.44 7.71
N HIS A 96 -7.62 -7.39 6.76
CA HIS A 96 -8.47 -8.58 6.69
C HIS A 96 -8.32 -9.47 7.94
N LEU A 97 -7.08 -9.68 8.41
CA LEU A 97 -6.81 -10.50 9.60
C LEU A 97 -7.36 -9.83 10.85
N ALA A 98 -7.21 -8.50 10.96
CA ALA A 98 -7.82 -7.73 12.04
C ALA A 98 -9.35 -7.88 12.07
N ALA A 99 -10.01 -7.75 10.90
CA ALA A 99 -11.45 -7.96 10.81
C ALA A 99 -11.85 -9.38 11.24
N GLN A 100 -11.08 -10.40 10.83
CA GLN A 100 -11.32 -11.80 11.22
C GLN A 100 -11.19 -12.00 12.73
N ALA A 101 -10.11 -11.51 13.35
CA ALA A 101 -9.91 -11.64 14.80
C ALA A 101 -11.02 -10.95 15.61
N LEU A 102 -11.44 -9.75 15.17
CA LEU A 102 -12.56 -9.02 15.79
C LEU A 102 -13.90 -9.76 15.63
N MET A 103 -14.18 -10.34 14.44
CA MET A 103 -15.39 -11.14 14.19
C MET A 103 -15.42 -12.43 14.99
N CYS A 104 -14.26 -13.06 15.23
CA CYS A 104 -14.13 -14.26 16.05
C CYS A 104 -14.20 -13.99 17.56
N GLY A 105 -14.08 -12.73 17.97
CA GLY A 105 -14.04 -12.35 19.39
C GLY A 105 -12.69 -12.56 20.06
N ASP A 106 -11.61 -12.82 19.26
CA ASP A 106 -10.25 -13.00 19.77
C ASP A 106 -9.62 -11.67 20.22
N ALA A 107 -10.17 -10.55 19.74
CA ALA A 107 -9.69 -9.21 20.02
C ALA A 107 -10.83 -8.19 20.09
N ASN A 108 -10.59 -7.06 20.77
CA ASN A 108 -11.57 -5.97 20.90
C ASN A 108 -11.16 -4.72 20.09
N ILE A 109 -9.88 -4.37 20.12
CA ILE A 109 -9.31 -3.24 19.39
C ILE A 109 -8.01 -3.69 18.73
N ILE A 110 -7.90 -3.52 17.42
CA ILE A 110 -6.71 -3.86 16.64
C ILE A 110 -6.23 -2.65 15.85
N ILE A 111 -4.92 -2.43 15.86
CA ILE A 111 -4.26 -1.52 14.92
C ILE A 111 -3.71 -2.37 13.78
N ALA A 112 -4.18 -2.13 12.55
CA ALA A 112 -3.79 -2.89 11.39
C ALA A 112 -3.28 -1.98 10.27
N GLY A 113 -2.24 -2.40 9.56
CA GLY A 113 -1.69 -1.59 8.48
C GLY A 113 -0.45 -2.18 7.86
N GLY A 114 0.50 -1.30 7.51
CA GLY A 114 1.78 -1.71 6.97
C GLY A 114 2.83 -0.62 7.05
N GLN A 115 4.07 -1.04 7.02
CA GLN A 115 5.27 -0.21 7.04
C GLN A 115 6.28 -0.76 6.04
N GLU A 116 7.03 0.11 5.38
CA GLU A 116 8.08 -0.30 4.45
C GLU A 116 9.15 0.77 4.33
N ASN A 117 10.39 0.37 4.24
CA ASN A 117 11.47 1.23 3.77
C ASN A 117 12.28 0.45 2.73
N MET A 118 11.98 0.72 1.46
CA MET A 118 12.66 0.07 0.34
C MET A 118 14.06 0.64 0.13
N SER A 119 14.26 1.90 0.48
CA SER A 119 15.56 2.60 0.35
C SER A 119 16.66 2.00 1.24
N SER A 120 16.30 1.42 2.38
CA SER A 120 17.24 0.83 3.34
C SER A 120 17.37 -0.68 3.24
N SER A 121 16.78 -1.31 2.22
CA SER A 121 16.86 -2.75 2.02
C SER A 121 18.31 -3.18 1.81
N PRO A 122 18.84 -4.16 2.59
CA PRO A 122 20.24 -4.52 2.53
C PRO A 122 20.54 -5.47 1.37
N HIS A 123 21.83 -5.60 1.04
CA HIS A 123 22.33 -6.72 0.26
C HIS A 123 22.70 -7.87 1.17
N VAL A 124 22.47 -9.10 0.74
CA VAL A 124 22.80 -10.32 1.47
C VAL A 124 23.82 -11.16 0.72
N LEU A 125 24.61 -11.89 1.45
CA LEU A 125 25.61 -12.83 0.95
C LEU A 125 25.16 -14.26 1.24
N ASN A 126 24.55 -14.88 0.24
CA ASN A 126 24.11 -16.29 0.35
C ASN A 126 25.30 -17.24 0.45
N GLY A 127 25.16 -18.32 1.23
CA GLY A 127 26.23 -19.31 1.43
C GLY A 127 27.35 -18.86 2.37
N SER A 128 27.27 -17.68 2.98
CA SER A 128 28.32 -17.16 3.89
C SER A 128 28.59 -18.04 5.10
N ARG A 129 27.59 -18.81 5.59
CA ARG A 129 27.77 -19.71 6.75
C ARG A 129 28.65 -20.92 6.45
N ASP A 130 28.65 -21.39 5.19
CA ASP A 130 29.46 -22.51 4.74
C ASP A 130 30.87 -22.06 4.30
N GLY A 131 31.08 -20.75 4.16
CA GLY A 131 32.30 -20.13 3.67
C GLY A 131 32.46 -20.23 2.15
N PHE A 132 33.39 -19.44 1.61
CA PHE A 132 33.75 -19.42 0.20
C PHE A 132 35.17 -19.96 0.03
N ARG A 133 35.35 -21.05 -0.73
CA ARG A 133 36.64 -21.71 -0.89
C ARG A 133 37.42 -21.19 -2.07
N MET A 134 36.75 -20.95 -3.23
CA MET A 134 37.38 -20.50 -4.46
C MET A 134 36.35 -19.81 -5.34
N GLY A 135 36.74 -18.75 -6.03
CA GLY A 135 35.90 -17.94 -6.93
C GLY A 135 35.18 -16.78 -6.21
N ASP A 136 34.42 -16.01 -7.01
CA ASP A 136 33.73 -14.81 -6.57
C ASP A 136 32.47 -15.13 -5.76
N ALA A 137 32.11 -14.24 -4.84
CA ALA A 137 30.84 -14.26 -4.12
C ALA A 137 29.95 -13.10 -4.60
N LYS A 138 28.65 -13.38 -4.81
CA LYS A 138 27.67 -12.39 -5.27
C LYS A 138 26.89 -11.83 -4.10
N LEU A 139 26.87 -10.51 -3.94
CA LEU A 139 25.91 -9.80 -3.09
C LEU A 139 24.57 -9.72 -3.82
N VAL A 140 23.49 -10.08 -3.13
CA VAL A 140 22.12 -10.10 -3.68
C VAL A 140 21.33 -8.99 -3.05
N ASP A 141 20.74 -8.12 -3.88
CA ASP A 141 19.85 -7.03 -3.47
C ASP A 141 18.51 -7.60 -3.01
N THR A 142 18.21 -7.48 -1.70
CA THR A 142 16.97 -8.01 -1.13
C THR A 142 15.74 -7.23 -1.57
N MET A 143 15.88 -5.95 -1.91
CA MET A 143 14.77 -5.19 -2.50
C MET A 143 14.28 -5.82 -3.81
N ILE A 144 15.21 -6.28 -4.63
CA ILE A 144 14.91 -6.95 -5.90
C ILE A 144 14.38 -8.35 -5.62
N VAL A 145 15.17 -9.22 -4.95
CA VAL A 145 14.86 -10.65 -4.88
C VAL A 145 13.64 -10.96 -4.03
N ASP A 146 13.37 -10.20 -2.96
CA ASP A 146 12.24 -10.42 -2.05
C ASP A 146 11.01 -9.59 -2.42
N GLY A 147 11.19 -8.45 -3.08
CA GLY A 147 10.11 -7.50 -3.38
C GLY A 147 9.69 -7.41 -4.84
N LEU A 148 10.63 -7.50 -5.79
CA LEU A 148 10.41 -7.09 -7.19
C LEU A 148 10.74 -8.17 -8.23
N TRP A 149 11.04 -9.40 -7.80
CA TRP A 149 11.43 -10.52 -8.66
C TRP A 149 10.34 -11.60 -8.73
N ASP A 150 9.98 -12.00 -9.94
CA ASP A 150 9.16 -13.19 -10.16
C ASP A 150 10.07 -14.44 -10.09
N VAL A 151 9.95 -15.15 -8.98
CA VAL A 151 10.78 -16.36 -8.72
C VAL A 151 10.37 -17.55 -9.59
N TYR A 152 9.19 -17.55 -10.17
CA TYR A 152 8.69 -18.63 -11.03
C TYR A 152 9.22 -18.49 -12.45
N ASN A 153 9.18 -17.26 -12.98
CA ASN A 153 9.56 -16.95 -14.36
C ASN A 153 10.97 -16.34 -14.48
N GLN A 154 11.65 -16.09 -13.33
CA GLN A 154 13.02 -15.57 -13.27
C GLN A 154 13.23 -14.24 -13.97
N TYR A 155 12.33 -13.27 -13.72
CA TYR A 155 12.45 -11.91 -14.23
C TYR A 155 11.86 -10.87 -13.26
N HIS A 156 12.17 -9.60 -13.51
CA HIS A 156 11.65 -8.48 -12.72
C HIS A 156 10.13 -8.29 -12.91
N MET A 157 9.42 -7.77 -11.89
CA MET A 157 7.97 -7.48 -11.95
C MET A 157 7.58 -6.62 -13.16
N GLY A 158 8.47 -5.77 -13.66
CA GLY A 158 8.22 -4.99 -14.88
C GLY A 158 8.02 -5.86 -16.13
N ALA A 159 8.63 -7.04 -16.20
CA ALA A 159 8.37 -7.98 -17.29
C ALA A 159 6.93 -8.54 -17.24
N THR A 160 6.36 -8.71 -16.05
CA THR A 160 4.94 -9.08 -15.91
C THR A 160 4.01 -7.98 -16.46
N ALA A 161 4.39 -6.71 -16.31
CA ALA A 161 3.65 -5.59 -16.88
C ALA A 161 3.73 -5.57 -18.41
N GLU A 162 4.90 -5.89 -18.99
CA GLU A 162 5.04 -6.07 -20.45
C GLU A 162 4.15 -7.24 -20.95
N ASN A 163 4.07 -8.35 -20.21
CA ASN A 163 3.17 -9.46 -20.54
C ASN A 163 1.70 -9.01 -20.56
N VAL A 164 1.28 -8.20 -19.59
CA VAL A 164 -0.07 -7.63 -19.54
C VAL A 164 -0.29 -6.66 -20.70
N ALA A 165 0.65 -5.76 -20.97
CA ALA A 165 0.56 -4.81 -22.09
C ALA A 165 0.37 -5.56 -23.44
N LYS A 166 1.16 -6.61 -23.65
CA LYS A 166 1.05 -7.46 -24.86
C LYS A 166 -0.28 -8.20 -24.92
N LYS A 167 -0.68 -8.85 -23.83
CA LYS A 167 -1.90 -9.68 -23.78
C LYS A 167 -3.18 -8.85 -24.03
N TYR A 168 -3.22 -7.62 -23.51
CA TYR A 168 -4.39 -6.73 -23.58
C TYR A 168 -4.23 -5.63 -24.64
N SER A 169 -3.18 -5.73 -25.48
CA SER A 169 -2.89 -4.77 -26.58
C SER A 169 -2.89 -3.32 -26.10
N ILE A 170 -2.16 -3.05 -24.99
CA ILE A 170 -2.04 -1.72 -24.41
C ILE A 170 -0.77 -1.08 -24.95
N SER A 171 -0.94 0.02 -25.67
CA SER A 171 0.15 0.76 -26.28
C SER A 171 0.98 1.54 -25.26
N ARG A 172 2.19 1.95 -25.66
CA ARG A 172 3.04 2.86 -24.90
C ARG A 172 2.33 4.21 -24.67
N GLN A 173 1.65 4.72 -25.68
CA GLN A 173 0.92 5.99 -25.57
C GLN A 173 -0.18 5.94 -24.52
N GLU A 174 -1.03 4.89 -24.53
CA GLU A 174 -2.07 4.71 -23.49
C GLU A 174 -1.48 4.66 -22.09
N GLN A 175 -0.31 4.02 -21.91
CA GLN A 175 0.37 3.95 -20.62
C GLN A 175 0.90 5.31 -20.16
N ASP A 176 1.48 6.10 -21.06
CA ASP A 176 2.01 7.43 -20.75
C ASP A 176 0.87 8.43 -20.49
N GLU A 177 -0.24 8.37 -21.22
CA GLU A 177 -1.45 9.15 -20.97
C GLU A 177 -2.05 8.84 -19.59
N PHE A 178 -2.14 7.55 -19.23
CA PHE A 178 -2.61 7.13 -17.91
C PHE A 178 -1.69 7.65 -16.80
N ALA A 179 -0.38 7.52 -16.97
CA ALA A 179 0.60 7.97 -15.99
C ALA A 179 0.58 9.50 -15.82
N ALA A 180 0.50 10.25 -16.90
CA ALA A 180 0.37 11.71 -16.85
C ALA A 180 -0.93 12.12 -16.13
N ALA A 181 -2.04 11.44 -16.39
CA ALA A 181 -3.30 11.69 -15.71
C ALA A 181 -3.21 11.42 -14.20
N SER A 182 -2.55 10.31 -13.78
CA SER A 182 -2.32 10.00 -12.36
C SER A 182 -1.47 11.08 -11.69
N GLN A 183 -0.36 11.51 -12.30
CA GLN A 183 0.50 12.59 -11.80
C GLN A 183 -0.28 13.91 -11.66
N ASN A 184 -1.03 14.30 -12.67
CA ASN A 184 -1.80 15.56 -12.66
C ASN A 184 -2.92 15.56 -11.60
N LYS A 185 -3.60 14.41 -11.39
CA LYS A 185 -4.56 14.25 -10.30
C LYS A 185 -3.89 14.42 -8.94
N ALA A 186 -2.73 13.78 -8.73
CA ALA A 186 -1.99 13.86 -7.47
C ALA A 186 -1.46 15.27 -7.19
N GLU A 187 -0.91 15.93 -8.20
CA GLU A 187 -0.47 17.32 -8.11
C GLU A 187 -1.63 18.26 -7.71
N ALA A 188 -2.78 18.12 -8.38
CA ALA A 188 -3.97 18.91 -8.07
C ALA A 188 -4.49 18.65 -6.65
N ALA A 189 -4.51 17.38 -6.22
CA ALA A 189 -4.91 16.99 -4.88
C ALA A 189 -3.97 17.54 -3.81
N GLN A 190 -2.65 17.47 -4.05
CA GLN A 190 -1.63 17.99 -3.14
C GLN A 190 -1.75 19.52 -3.00
N LYS A 191 -1.87 20.25 -4.12
CA LYS A 191 -2.08 21.71 -4.13
C LYS A 191 -3.36 22.13 -3.43
N ALA A 192 -4.43 21.33 -3.54
CA ALA A 192 -5.70 21.55 -2.87
C ALA A 192 -5.69 21.12 -1.39
N GLY A 193 -4.59 20.57 -0.88
CA GLY A 193 -4.45 20.12 0.51
C GLY A 193 -5.29 18.90 0.85
N ARG A 194 -5.68 18.07 -0.14
CA ARG A 194 -6.59 16.92 0.08
C ARG A 194 -5.99 15.81 0.92
N PHE A 195 -4.67 15.75 1.05
CA PHE A 195 -3.97 14.74 1.84
C PHE A 195 -3.69 15.17 3.29
N LYS A 196 -4.04 16.41 3.70
CA LYS A 196 -3.70 16.94 5.04
C LYS A 196 -4.30 16.16 6.20
N ASP A 197 -5.51 15.63 6.03
CA ASP A 197 -6.22 14.92 7.11
C ASP A 197 -5.75 13.48 7.28
N GLU A 198 -5.08 12.92 6.26
CA GLU A 198 -4.58 11.55 6.27
C GLU A 198 -3.08 11.45 6.56
N ILE A 199 -2.30 12.48 6.22
CA ILE A 199 -0.85 12.51 6.45
C ILE A 199 -0.55 13.02 7.86
N LEU A 200 0.19 12.20 8.62
CA LEU A 200 0.77 12.59 9.90
C LEU A 200 2.17 13.16 9.64
N PRO A 201 2.43 14.47 9.88
CA PRO A 201 3.74 15.06 9.70
C PRO A 201 4.82 14.36 10.52
N LEU A 202 5.98 14.12 9.93
CA LEU A 202 7.12 13.50 10.56
C LEU A 202 8.28 14.48 10.68
N GLU A 203 8.76 14.74 11.88
CA GLU A 203 9.94 15.55 12.12
C GLU A 203 11.22 14.70 11.99
N ILE A 204 12.11 15.13 11.12
CA ILE A 204 13.38 14.45 10.85
C ILE A 204 14.53 15.34 11.32
N PRO A 205 15.34 14.88 12.27
CA PRO A 205 16.51 15.65 12.70
C PRO A 205 17.48 15.88 11.56
N SER A 206 17.95 17.12 11.40
CA SER A 206 19.03 17.46 10.47
C SER A 206 20.01 18.41 11.09
N LYS A 207 21.21 18.53 10.47
CA LYS A 207 22.27 19.45 10.95
C LYS A 207 21.83 20.93 10.94
N LYS A 208 20.81 21.28 10.16
CA LYS A 208 20.30 22.67 9.97
C LYS A 208 18.99 22.91 10.72
N GLY A 209 18.55 22.02 11.60
CA GLY A 209 17.26 22.03 12.27
C GLY A 209 16.39 20.85 11.81
N ALA A 210 15.21 20.65 12.45
CA ALA A 210 14.28 19.62 12.05
C ALA A 210 13.65 19.91 10.69
N ILE A 211 13.53 18.88 9.85
CA ILE A 211 12.78 18.91 8.59
C ILE A 211 11.42 18.31 8.87
N VAL A 212 10.35 19.04 8.58
CA VAL A 212 8.99 18.51 8.64
C VAL A 212 8.67 17.84 7.31
N PHE A 213 8.46 16.52 7.33
CA PHE A 213 8.08 15.73 6.18
C PHE A 213 6.56 15.45 6.24
N ASP A 214 5.79 16.23 5.50
CA ASP A 214 4.32 16.27 5.53
C ASP A 214 3.66 16.20 4.15
N SER A 215 4.46 15.91 3.12
CA SER A 215 4.01 15.94 1.73
C SER A 215 4.61 14.79 0.92
N ASP A 216 3.80 14.13 0.08
CA ASP A 216 4.25 13.02 -0.77
C ASP A 216 5.34 13.51 -1.74
N GLU A 217 6.54 12.95 -1.61
CA GLU A 217 7.76 13.42 -2.26
C GLU A 217 7.91 12.91 -3.69
N PHE A 218 7.15 11.87 -4.06
CA PHE A 218 7.31 11.20 -5.35
C PHE A 218 6.52 11.87 -6.47
N ILE A 219 5.52 12.71 -6.16
CA ILE A 219 4.69 13.43 -7.13
C ILE A 219 5.56 14.34 -8.01
N LYS A 220 5.49 14.13 -9.34
CA LYS A 220 6.23 14.91 -10.33
C LYS A 220 5.33 16.00 -10.92
N HIS A 221 5.48 17.21 -10.42
CA HIS A 221 4.68 18.35 -10.87
C HIS A 221 4.94 18.70 -12.33
N GLY A 222 3.89 19.08 -13.05
CA GLY A 222 3.98 19.47 -14.46
C GLY A 222 4.28 18.32 -15.43
N THR A 223 3.98 17.08 -15.06
CA THR A 223 4.15 15.92 -15.95
C THR A 223 3.22 16.01 -17.15
N THR A 224 3.77 15.83 -18.35
CA THR A 224 3.03 15.76 -19.61
C THR A 224 3.29 14.44 -20.33
N VAL A 225 2.44 14.07 -21.29
CA VAL A 225 2.61 12.86 -22.10
C VAL A 225 3.92 12.92 -22.89
N GLU A 226 4.26 14.11 -23.44
CA GLU A 226 5.49 14.34 -24.20
C GLU A 226 6.74 14.12 -23.36
N SER A 227 6.69 14.56 -22.07
CA SER A 227 7.81 14.34 -21.13
C SER A 227 8.03 12.86 -20.84
N LEU A 228 6.95 12.06 -20.77
CA LEU A 228 7.00 10.63 -20.56
C LEU A 228 7.42 9.86 -21.82
N ALA A 229 6.98 10.29 -23.00
CA ALA A 229 7.28 9.66 -24.28
C ALA A 229 8.81 9.59 -24.57
N SER A 230 9.58 10.53 -24.02
CA SER A 230 11.05 10.56 -24.16
C SER A 230 11.78 9.46 -23.35
N LEU A 231 11.12 8.82 -22.40
CA LEU A 231 11.73 7.81 -21.52
C LEU A 231 11.94 6.47 -22.25
N ARG A 232 13.09 5.84 -21.98
CA ARG A 232 13.40 4.52 -22.54
C ARG A 232 12.65 3.41 -21.81
N PRO A 233 12.28 2.31 -22.49
CA PRO A 233 11.80 1.11 -21.83
C PRO A 233 12.80 0.62 -20.78
N ALA A 234 12.27 0.18 -19.61
CA ALA A 234 13.10 -0.17 -18.46
C ALA A 234 13.36 -1.68 -18.32
N PHE A 235 12.50 -2.52 -18.86
CA PHE A 235 12.50 -3.97 -18.59
C PHE A 235 12.70 -4.85 -19.83
N SER A 236 12.50 -4.31 -21.02
CA SER A 236 12.73 -4.98 -22.30
C SER A 236 13.21 -3.96 -23.34
N LYS A 237 14.09 -4.36 -24.24
CA LYS A 237 14.64 -3.48 -25.28
C LYS A 237 13.56 -2.83 -26.15
N ASP A 238 12.56 -3.65 -26.52
CA ASP A 238 11.42 -3.23 -27.36
C ASP A 238 10.13 -3.13 -26.54
N GLY A 239 10.27 -2.86 -25.23
CA GLY A 239 9.15 -2.78 -24.29
C GLY A 239 8.43 -1.43 -24.31
N THR A 240 7.38 -1.38 -23.51
CA THR A 240 6.51 -0.20 -23.37
C THR A 240 6.50 0.37 -21.96
N VAL A 241 6.95 -0.42 -20.98
CA VAL A 241 7.00 -0.01 -19.57
C VAL A 241 8.27 0.78 -19.26
N THR A 242 8.10 1.95 -18.68
CA THR A 242 9.20 2.89 -18.37
C THR A 242 9.15 3.28 -16.88
N ALA A 243 10.19 3.95 -16.40
CA ALA A 243 10.20 4.56 -15.07
C ALA A 243 9.16 5.67 -14.88
N GLY A 244 8.51 6.14 -15.95
CA GLY A 244 7.48 7.18 -15.90
C GLY A 244 6.05 6.62 -15.85
N ASN A 245 5.83 5.39 -16.35
CA ASN A 245 4.53 4.74 -16.37
C ASN A 245 4.46 3.49 -15.47
N ALA A 246 5.39 3.40 -14.52
CA ALA A 246 5.44 2.44 -13.43
C ALA A 246 5.43 3.16 -12.08
N SER A 247 4.98 2.50 -11.02
CA SER A 247 5.12 3.01 -9.65
C SER A 247 6.59 3.09 -9.24
N GLY A 248 6.88 3.91 -8.25
CA GLY A 248 8.24 4.09 -7.72
C GLY A 248 8.64 3.03 -6.70
N ILE A 249 9.91 3.09 -6.34
CA ILE A 249 10.48 2.49 -5.13
C ILE A 249 10.32 3.53 -4.03
N ASN A 250 9.61 3.19 -2.95
CA ASN A 250 9.18 4.18 -1.99
C ASN A 250 9.24 3.69 -0.54
N ASP A 251 9.20 4.65 0.37
CA ASP A 251 9.22 4.45 1.82
C ASP A 251 7.95 5.05 2.43
N GLY A 252 7.37 4.39 3.45
CA GLY A 252 6.19 4.91 4.11
C GLY A 252 5.49 3.90 5.02
N ALA A 253 4.53 4.39 5.80
CA ALA A 253 3.67 3.58 6.65
C ALA A 253 2.23 4.10 6.63
N ALA A 254 1.28 3.20 6.83
CA ALA A 254 -0.13 3.51 6.97
C ALA A 254 -0.80 2.51 7.92
N ALA A 255 -1.72 2.96 8.75
CA ALA A 255 -2.48 2.09 9.62
C ALA A 255 -3.86 2.64 9.94
N VAL A 256 -4.74 1.75 10.38
CA VAL A 256 -6.11 2.02 10.81
C VAL A 256 -6.37 1.41 12.19
N VAL A 257 -7.26 2.02 12.97
CA VAL A 257 -7.78 1.45 14.22
C VAL A 257 -9.12 0.81 13.93
N MET A 258 -9.25 -0.48 14.25
CA MET A 258 -10.41 -1.30 14.00
C MET A 258 -10.99 -1.88 15.28
N MET A 259 -12.31 -1.97 15.36
CA MET A 259 -13.05 -2.55 16.48
C MET A 259 -14.47 -2.92 16.06
N THR A 260 -15.25 -3.52 16.98
CA THR A 260 -16.70 -3.69 16.74
C THR A 260 -17.43 -2.35 16.82
N ALA A 261 -18.55 -2.21 16.13
CA ALA A 261 -19.40 -1.01 16.22
C ALA A 261 -19.89 -0.76 17.65
N LYS A 262 -20.14 -1.83 18.41
CA LYS A 262 -20.49 -1.73 19.83
C LYS A 262 -19.37 -1.10 20.64
N MET A 263 -18.11 -1.59 20.47
CA MET A 263 -16.95 -1.04 21.18
C MET A 263 -16.72 0.45 20.81
N ALA A 264 -16.86 0.81 19.53
CA ALA A 264 -16.75 2.20 19.10
C ALA A 264 -17.77 3.11 19.81
N LYS A 265 -19.03 2.63 19.91
CA LYS A 265 -20.08 3.34 20.64
C LYS A 265 -19.77 3.48 22.12
N ASP A 266 -19.32 2.42 22.76
CA ASP A 266 -19.00 2.38 24.21
C ASP A 266 -17.84 3.35 24.54
N LEU A 267 -16.91 3.58 23.58
CA LEU A 267 -15.79 4.52 23.68
C LEU A 267 -16.12 5.94 23.18
N GLY A 268 -17.34 6.18 22.68
CA GLY A 268 -17.75 7.48 22.13
C GLY A 268 -17.03 7.85 20.82
N LEU A 269 -16.53 6.85 20.09
CA LEU A 269 -15.82 7.04 18.83
C LEU A 269 -16.76 6.94 17.62
N THR A 270 -16.64 7.89 16.70
CA THR A 270 -17.41 7.88 15.45
C THR A 270 -16.73 7.03 14.39
N PRO A 271 -17.38 5.98 13.85
CA PRO A 271 -16.84 5.21 12.75
C PRO A 271 -16.63 6.07 11.48
N LEU A 272 -15.47 5.92 10.84
CA LEU A 272 -15.18 6.49 9.53
C LEU A 272 -15.76 5.63 8.41
N ALA A 273 -15.70 4.31 8.58
CA ALA A 273 -16.24 3.33 7.65
C ALA A 273 -16.47 1.98 8.37
N LYS A 274 -17.34 1.15 7.78
CA LYS A 274 -17.57 -0.24 8.17
C LYS A 274 -16.98 -1.18 7.12
N ILE A 275 -16.37 -2.29 7.55
CA ILE A 275 -15.91 -3.36 6.66
C ILE A 275 -17.13 -4.11 6.14
N LYS A 276 -17.36 -4.08 4.84
CA LYS A 276 -18.48 -4.80 4.19
C LYS A 276 -18.09 -6.19 3.78
N ALA A 277 -16.99 -6.32 3.07
CA ALA A 277 -16.46 -7.59 2.59
C ALA A 277 -14.97 -7.49 2.26
N TYR A 278 -14.32 -8.62 2.18
CA TYR A 278 -12.94 -8.72 1.70
C TYR A 278 -12.70 -10.06 1.00
N ALA A 279 -11.74 -10.07 0.07
CA ALA A 279 -11.36 -11.27 -0.65
C ALA A 279 -9.88 -11.27 -1.06
N SER A 280 -9.36 -12.47 -1.30
CA SER A 280 -8.08 -12.69 -1.97
C SER A 280 -8.31 -13.66 -3.13
N ALA A 281 -7.48 -13.55 -4.16
CA ALA A 281 -7.49 -14.46 -5.30
C ALA A 281 -6.07 -14.78 -5.75
N GLY A 282 -5.88 -15.92 -6.40
CA GLY A 282 -4.66 -16.31 -7.10
C GLY A 282 -4.92 -16.36 -8.60
N LEU A 283 -3.87 -16.15 -9.39
CA LEU A 283 -3.86 -16.25 -10.85
C LEU A 283 -2.43 -16.55 -11.33
N ASP A 284 -2.25 -16.65 -12.65
CA ASP A 284 -0.94 -16.86 -13.27
C ASP A 284 0.06 -15.76 -12.86
N PRO A 285 1.21 -16.10 -12.27
CA PRO A 285 2.26 -15.15 -11.90
C PRO A 285 2.73 -14.26 -13.07
N ALA A 286 2.78 -14.80 -14.28
CA ALA A 286 3.23 -14.08 -15.47
C ALA A 286 2.38 -12.83 -15.80
N ILE A 287 1.15 -12.79 -15.31
CA ILE A 287 0.22 -11.66 -15.46
C ILE A 287 -0.32 -11.20 -14.09
N MET A 288 0.52 -11.18 -13.07
CA MET A 288 0.15 -10.83 -11.68
C MET A 288 -0.64 -9.52 -11.60
N GLY A 289 -0.39 -8.59 -12.52
CA GLY A 289 -1.09 -7.30 -12.61
C GLY A 289 -2.60 -7.41 -12.69
N MET A 290 -3.13 -8.54 -13.17
CA MET A 290 -4.58 -8.80 -13.26
C MET A 290 -5.21 -9.28 -11.94
N GLY A 291 -4.43 -9.41 -10.86
CA GLY A 291 -4.90 -9.83 -9.54
C GLY A 291 -6.10 -9.08 -8.98
N PRO A 292 -6.25 -7.76 -9.19
CA PRO A 292 -7.43 -7.01 -8.75
C PRO A 292 -8.75 -7.54 -9.33
N VAL A 293 -8.77 -8.05 -10.56
CA VAL A 293 -10.00 -8.53 -11.22
C VAL A 293 -10.66 -9.66 -10.40
N PRO A 294 -10.06 -10.85 -10.24
CA PRO A 294 -10.70 -11.94 -9.50
C PRO A 294 -10.87 -11.63 -8.02
N ALA A 295 -9.98 -10.81 -7.41
CA ALA A 295 -10.12 -10.42 -6.01
C ALA A 295 -11.33 -9.50 -5.80
N THR A 296 -11.51 -8.49 -6.66
CA THR A 296 -12.65 -7.57 -6.63
C THR A 296 -13.96 -8.28 -6.91
N GLN A 297 -14.02 -9.12 -7.94
CA GLN A 297 -15.23 -9.90 -8.24
C GLN A 297 -15.70 -10.72 -7.05
N ARG A 298 -14.78 -11.45 -6.40
CA ARG A 298 -15.09 -12.21 -5.17
C ARG A 298 -15.50 -11.31 -4.00
N CYS A 299 -14.87 -10.15 -3.86
CA CYS A 299 -15.19 -9.19 -2.80
C CYS A 299 -16.60 -8.61 -2.99
N LEU A 300 -16.93 -8.18 -4.20
CA LEU A 300 -18.25 -7.64 -4.55
C LEU A 300 -19.35 -8.70 -4.41
N GLN A 301 -19.09 -9.93 -4.83
CA GLN A 301 -20.02 -11.04 -4.63
C GLN A 301 -20.34 -11.24 -3.13
N LYS A 302 -19.33 -11.23 -2.26
CA LYS A 302 -19.53 -11.33 -0.80
C LYS A 302 -20.26 -10.11 -0.22
N ALA A 303 -20.05 -8.93 -0.77
CA ALA A 303 -20.72 -7.70 -0.36
C ALA A 303 -22.20 -7.66 -0.80
N GLY A 304 -22.58 -8.47 -1.79
CA GLY A 304 -23.87 -8.37 -2.48
C GLY A 304 -23.96 -7.12 -3.37
N TRP A 305 -22.80 -6.67 -3.90
CA TRP A 305 -22.69 -5.49 -4.73
C TRP A 305 -22.21 -5.83 -6.14
N THR A 306 -22.48 -4.90 -7.05
CA THR A 306 -21.87 -4.83 -8.37
C THR A 306 -20.87 -3.66 -8.43
N HIS A 307 -20.06 -3.55 -9.46
CA HIS A 307 -19.18 -2.40 -9.64
C HIS A 307 -19.94 -1.08 -9.84
N ALA A 308 -21.20 -1.12 -10.34
CA ALA A 308 -22.05 0.06 -10.48
C ALA A 308 -22.48 0.68 -9.15
N ASP A 309 -22.50 -0.13 -8.08
CA ASP A 309 -22.85 0.30 -6.72
C ASP A 309 -21.74 1.09 -6.03
N LEU A 310 -20.51 1.07 -6.57
CA LEU A 310 -19.36 1.75 -5.97
C LEU A 310 -19.37 3.24 -6.29
N ASP A 311 -19.11 4.05 -5.27
CA ASP A 311 -18.97 5.51 -5.39
C ASP A 311 -17.53 5.91 -5.64
N LEU A 312 -16.57 5.25 -4.97
CA LEU A 312 -15.14 5.50 -5.06
C LEU A 312 -14.33 4.20 -5.01
N MET A 313 -13.21 4.20 -5.72
CA MET A 313 -12.29 3.07 -5.75
C MET A 313 -10.85 3.56 -5.67
N GLU A 314 -10.03 2.83 -4.91
CA GLU A 314 -8.58 2.96 -4.89
C GLU A 314 -7.98 1.64 -5.39
N ILE A 315 -7.50 1.63 -6.63
CA ILE A 315 -6.89 0.48 -7.28
C ILE A 315 -5.42 0.78 -7.47
N ASN A 316 -4.56 -0.01 -6.83
CA ASN A 316 -3.14 0.28 -6.84
C ASN A 316 -2.56 0.24 -8.25
N GLU A 317 -1.84 1.29 -8.62
CA GLU A 317 -1.18 1.45 -9.92
C GLU A 317 0.27 0.97 -9.83
N ALA A 318 0.48 -0.35 -9.77
CA ALA A 318 1.85 -0.88 -9.81
C ALA A 318 2.52 -0.54 -11.15
N PHE A 319 1.75 -0.60 -12.24
CA PHE A 319 2.13 -0.23 -13.60
C PHE A 319 0.91 0.33 -14.34
N ALA A 320 1.10 1.29 -15.24
CA ALA A 320 0.02 1.82 -16.06
C ALA A 320 -0.63 0.73 -16.93
N ALA A 321 0.19 -0.14 -17.54
CA ALA A 321 -0.30 -1.28 -18.33
C ALA A 321 -1.27 -2.16 -17.53
N GLN A 322 -0.89 -2.47 -16.27
CA GLN A 322 -1.73 -3.26 -15.37
C GLN A 322 -3.03 -2.53 -15.02
N ALA A 323 -2.96 -1.24 -14.66
CA ALA A 323 -4.12 -0.48 -14.25
C ALA A 323 -5.14 -0.32 -15.41
N ILE A 324 -4.66 -0.06 -16.62
CA ILE A 324 -5.48 0.01 -17.83
C ILE A 324 -6.15 -1.34 -18.12
N ALA A 325 -5.39 -2.44 -18.05
CA ALA A 325 -5.92 -3.78 -18.30
C ALA A 325 -7.02 -4.15 -17.30
N VAL A 326 -6.81 -3.87 -16.01
CA VAL A 326 -7.82 -4.08 -14.96
C VAL A 326 -9.07 -3.26 -15.24
N ASN A 327 -8.93 -1.98 -15.62
CA ASN A 327 -10.04 -1.10 -15.94
C ASN A 327 -10.85 -1.62 -17.15
N LYS A 328 -10.16 -2.07 -18.22
CA LYS A 328 -10.79 -2.66 -19.41
C LYS A 328 -11.57 -3.95 -19.05
N GLU A 329 -10.97 -4.84 -18.26
CA GLU A 329 -11.58 -6.13 -17.89
C GLU A 329 -12.78 -5.97 -16.95
N MET A 330 -12.72 -5.02 -16.02
CA MET A 330 -13.80 -4.75 -15.06
C MET A 330 -14.95 -3.94 -15.66
N GLY A 331 -14.73 -3.16 -16.70
CA GLY A 331 -15.75 -2.33 -17.36
C GLY A 331 -16.40 -1.28 -16.44
N TRP A 332 -15.72 -0.85 -15.41
CA TRP A 332 -16.22 0.11 -14.41
C TRP A 332 -15.96 1.57 -14.79
N ASP A 333 -16.61 2.49 -14.07
CA ASP A 333 -16.45 3.93 -14.27
C ASP A 333 -15.08 4.40 -13.73
N THR A 334 -14.16 4.67 -14.64
CA THR A 334 -12.79 5.12 -14.30
C THR A 334 -12.73 6.51 -13.67
N SER A 335 -13.78 7.32 -13.78
CA SER A 335 -13.86 8.63 -13.12
C SER A 335 -13.94 8.54 -11.60
N LYS A 336 -14.33 7.36 -11.07
CA LYS A 336 -14.41 7.04 -9.65
C LYS A 336 -13.12 6.40 -9.10
N ILE A 337 -12.10 6.17 -9.94
CA ILE A 337 -10.88 5.45 -9.59
C ILE A 337 -9.73 6.44 -9.37
N ASN A 338 -9.03 6.27 -8.24
CA ASN A 338 -7.82 7.02 -7.92
C ASN A 338 -8.00 8.52 -8.22
N VAL A 339 -9.07 9.07 -7.66
CA VAL A 339 -9.51 10.46 -7.99
C VAL A 339 -8.51 11.52 -7.56
N ASN A 340 -7.58 11.17 -6.67
CA ASN A 340 -6.48 12.02 -6.22
C ASN A 340 -5.11 11.53 -6.72
N GLY A 341 -5.07 10.76 -7.82
CA GLY A 341 -3.88 10.08 -8.30
C GLY A 341 -3.61 8.76 -7.58
N GLY A 342 -2.82 7.88 -8.18
CA GLY A 342 -2.50 6.57 -7.65
C GLY A 342 -0.99 6.36 -7.43
N ALA A 343 -0.55 5.11 -7.34
CA ALA A 343 0.81 4.77 -6.95
C ALA A 343 1.89 5.21 -7.97
N ILE A 344 1.55 5.43 -9.22
CA ILE A 344 2.48 5.99 -10.22
C ILE A 344 2.91 7.39 -9.80
N ALA A 345 2.03 8.15 -9.16
CA ALA A 345 2.30 9.50 -8.70
C ALA A 345 2.69 9.57 -7.22
N ILE A 346 1.90 8.94 -6.35
CA ILE A 346 2.07 9.03 -4.89
C ILE A 346 3.21 8.12 -4.42
N GLY A 347 3.36 6.92 -5.04
CA GLY A 347 4.37 5.93 -4.69
C GLY A 347 3.81 4.61 -4.16
N HIS A 348 4.70 3.59 -4.09
CA HIS A 348 4.34 2.22 -3.77
C HIS A 348 5.27 1.58 -2.72
N PRO A 349 5.24 2.03 -1.45
CA PRO A 349 5.93 1.33 -0.36
C PRO A 349 5.26 -0.03 -0.14
N ILE A 350 5.82 -1.11 -0.73
CA ILE A 350 5.09 -2.36 -1.03
C ILE A 350 4.34 -2.94 0.16
N GLY A 351 4.96 -3.07 1.34
CA GLY A 351 4.31 -3.62 2.53
C GLY A 351 3.23 -2.71 3.15
N ALA A 352 3.33 -1.40 2.92
CA ALA A 352 2.38 -0.40 3.43
C ALA A 352 1.24 -0.09 2.46
N SER A 353 1.45 -0.29 1.16
CA SER A 353 0.57 0.20 0.09
C SER A 353 -0.89 -0.20 0.23
N GLY A 354 -1.16 -1.43 0.68
CA GLY A 354 -2.53 -1.89 0.83
C GLY A 354 -3.32 -1.08 1.86
N CYS A 355 -2.69 -0.69 2.97
CA CYS A 355 -3.33 0.20 3.94
C CYS A 355 -3.27 1.66 3.49
N ARG A 356 -2.20 2.08 2.76
CA ARG A 356 -2.10 3.44 2.22
C ARG A 356 -3.29 3.77 1.32
N ILE A 357 -3.66 2.89 0.38
CA ILE A 357 -4.81 3.13 -0.48
C ILE A 357 -6.13 3.09 0.29
N LEU A 358 -6.25 2.24 1.32
CA LEU A 358 -7.43 2.21 2.18
C LEU A 358 -7.59 3.51 2.97
N VAL A 359 -6.50 4.08 3.50
CA VAL A 359 -6.51 5.37 4.20
C VAL A 359 -6.99 6.49 3.26
N SER A 360 -6.42 6.58 2.05
CA SER A 360 -6.83 7.58 1.06
C SER A 360 -8.29 7.41 0.63
N LEU A 361 -8.75 6.17 0.43
CA LEU A 361 -10.14 5.86 0.13
C LEU A 361 -11.09 6.37 1.22
N ILE A 362 -10.80 6.06 2.49
CA ILE A 362 -11.62 6.45 3.64
C ILE A 362 -11.74 7.99 3.71
N HIS A 363 -10.61 8.70 3.65
CA HIS A 363 -10.60 10.16 3.74
C HIS A 363 -11.35 10.82 2.56
N GLU A 364 -11.20 10.28 1.35
CA GLU A 364 -11.93 10.81 0.20
C GLU A 364 -13.44 10.49 0.27
N MET A 365 -13.82 9.31 0.77
CA MET A 365 -15.21 8.97 1.04
C MET A 365 -15.84 9.91 2.07
N VAL A 366 -15.12 10.23 3.15
CA VAL A 366 -15.57 11.19 4.15
C VAL A 366 -15.79 12.56 3.52
N ARG A 367 -14.83 13.04 2.72
CA ARG A 367 -14.89 14.37 2.09
C ARG A 367 -16.04 14.52 1.10
N ARG A 368 -16.36 13.46 0.35
CA ARG A 368 -17.43 13.48 -0.68
C ARG A 368 -18.77 12.98 -0.18
N ASP A 369 -18.86 12.56 1.08
CA ASP A 369 -20.01 11.82 1.63
C ASP A 369 -20.37 10.56 0.80
N ALA A 370 -19.35 9.94 0.20
CA ALA A 370 -19.50 8.70 -0.56
C ALA A 370 -19.84 7.54 0.37
N LYS A 371 -20.69 6.61 -0.07
CA LYS A 371 -21.25 5.55 0.80
C LYS A 371 -20.57 4.21 0.61
N ARG A 372 -20.11 3.87 -0.60
CA ARG A 372 -19.55 2.56 -0.94
C ARG A 372 -18.20 2.71 -1.61
N GLY A 373 -17.18 2.12 -1.00
CA GLY A 373 -15.81 2.19 -1.48
C GLY A 373 -15.15 0.82 -1.62
N LEU A 374 -14.16 0.74 -2.50
CA LEU A 374 -13.35 -0.46 -2.73
C LEU A 374 -11.88 -0.11 -2.82
N ALA A 375 -11.05 -0.84 -2.08
CA ALA A 375 -9.59 -0.84 -2.24
C ALA A 375 -9.13 -2.18 -2.81
N SER A 376 -8.26 -2.19 -3.84
CA SER A 376 -7.72 -3.43 -4.41
C SER A 376 -6.30 -3.27 -4.94
N LEU A 377 -5.51 -4.37 -4.85
CA LEU A 377 -4.12 -4.43 -5.32
C LEU A 377 -3.84 -5.73 -6.07
N CYS A 378 -2.99 -5.63 -7.10
CA CYS A 378 -2.24 -6.76 -7.61
C CYS A 378 -1.07 -7.08 -6.66
N ILE A 379 -0.60 -8.32 -6.72
CA ILE A 379 0.43 -8.84 -5.81
C ILE A 379 1.39 -9.70 -6.60
N GLY A 380 2.69 -9.48 -6.44
CA GLY A 380 3.74 -10.34 -7.01
C GLY A 380 3.52 -11.81 -6.67
N GLY A 381 3.85 -12.70 -7.60
CA GLY A 381 3.58 -14.12 -7.50
C GLY A 381 2.17 -14.54 -7.97
N GLY A 382 1.42 -13.64 -8.64
CA GLY A 382 0.13 -13.96 -9.22
C GLY A 382 -1.02 -13.99 -8.21
N MET A 383 -1.22 -12.89 -7.49
CA MET A 383 -2.30 -12.78 -6.51
C MET A 383 -3.00 -11.42 -6.60
N GLY A 384 -4.17 -11.34 -5.98
CA GLY A 384 -4.90 -10.09 -5.74
C GLY A 384 -5.56 -10.05 -4.37
N VAL A 385 -5.83 -8.86 -3.89
CA VAL A 385 -6.54 -8.60 -2.65
C VAL A 385 -7.50 -7.44 -2.83
N ALA A 386 -8.70 -7.53 -2.25
CA ALA A 386 -9.71 -6.49 -2.30
C ALA A 386 -10.46 -6.37 -0.97
N LEU A 387 -10.86 -5.15 -0.61
CA LEU A 387 -11.64 -4.83 0.58
C LEU A 387 -12.69 -3.78 0.23
N ALA A 388 -13.95 -4.07 0.53
CA ALA A 388 -15.10 -3.20 0.36
C ALA A 388 -15.51 -2.60 1.71
N ILE A 389 -15.76 -1.31 1.72
CA ILE A 389 -16.18 -0.54 2.90
C ILE A 389 -17.45 0.25 2.61
N GLU A 390 -18.23 0.51 3.63
CA GLU A 390 -19.43 1.37 3.54
C GLU A 390 -19.49 2.40 4.67
N ARG A 391 -20.21 3.53 4.42
CA ARG A 391 -20.43 4.62 5.37
C ARG A 391 -21.92 4.90 5.54
#